data_80d53207a24f4bf36f1469ad7b9df702
#
_entry.id   80d53207a24f4bf36f1469ad7b9df702
#
_cell.length_a   1.000
_cell.length_b   1.000
_cell.length_c   1.000
_cell.angle_alpha   90.00
_cell.angle_beta   90.00
_cell.angle_gamma   90.00
#
_symmetry.space_group_name_H-M   'P 1'
#
loop_
_entity.id
_entity.type
_entity.pdbx_description
1 polymer ?
#
loop_
_entity_poly.entity_id
_entity_poly.type
_entity_poly.pdbx_seq_one_letter_code
_entity_poly.pdbx_strand_id
1 'polypeptide(L)'
;DEMLRPYFEVNNTIKGVFGLATRLYGLHFTKNPKIPVYHPEVEAFEVTDNDGNYVGVIYTDFFPRDGKRAGAWMTEFKGQWKEENGKDSRPHVTIVMNFSRPTSDTPALLTYDELETFLHEFGHALHGLLSDVTYASLSGTNVYRDFVELPSQFNENYLSEKEFLDSFAVHYKTGEKIPVELVEKIKKSSQYLAAYSCVRQLTFGNLD
;
A
#
# COMPACT_ATOMS: atom_id res chain seq x y z
N ASP A 1 -4.57 14.44 13.55
CA ASP A 1 -4.62 12.96 13.39
C ASP A 1 -5.77 12.31 14.16
N GLU A 2 -5.96 12.55 15.45
CA GLU A 2 -7.00 11.88 16.25
C GLU A 2 -8.43 12.07 15.71
N MET A 3 -8.72 13.19 15.05
CA MET A 3 -10.03 13.42 14.41
C MET A 3 -10.23 12.60 13.12
N LEU A 4 -9.16 12.12 12.50
CA LEU A 4 -9.19 11.37 11.25
C LEU A 4 -9.27 9.86 11.46
N ARG A 5 -8.62 9.35 12.52
CA ARG A 5 -8.55 7.91 12.82
C ARG A 5 -9.89 7.18 12.79
N PRO A 6 -11.01 7.74 13.29
CA PRO A 6 -12.30 7.06 13.24
C PRO A 6 -12.81 6.72 11.84
N TYR A 7 -12.25 7.34 10.81
CA TYR A 7 -12.63 7.11 9.40
C TYR A 7 -11.72 6.08 8.70
N PHE A 8 -10.61 5.68 9.32
CA PHE A 8 -9.61 4.80 8.72
C PHE A 8 -9.55 3.45 9.45
N GLU A 9 -10.70 2.77 9.52
CA GLU A 9 -10.75 1.38 10.01
C GLU A 9 -10.01 0.47 9.03
N VAL A 10 -9.13 -0.41 9.55
CA VAL A 10 -8.15 -1.16 8.77
C VAL A 10 -8.77 -2.01 7.67
N ASN A 11 -9.89 -2.70 7.92
CA ASN A 11 -10.50 -3.56 6.89
C ASN A 11 -11.17 -2.74 5.78
N ASN A 12 -11.77 -1.59 6.12
CA ASN A 12 -12.31 -0.67 5.13
C ASN A 12 -11.18 -0.03 4.31
N THR A 13 -10.08 0.30 4.97
CA THR A 13 -8.89 0.85 4.32
C THR A 13 -8.29 -0.14 3.32
N ILE A 14 -8.12 -1.41 3.70
CA ILE A 14 -7.64 -2.47 2.80
C ILE A 14 -8.55 -2.56 1.56
N LYS A 15 -9.86 -2.58 1.75
CA LYS A 15 -10.83 -2.60 0.64
C LYS A 15 -10.70 -1.38 -0.26
N GLY A 16 -10.50 -0.20 0.33
CA GLY A 16 -10.31 1.04 -0.42
C GLY A 16 -9.03 1.03 -1.27
N VAL A 17 -7.92 0.63 -0.66
CA VAL A 17 -6.61 0.55 -1.34
C VAL A 17 -6.62 -0.50 -2.46
N PHE A 18 -7.18 -1.69 -2.21
CA PHE A 18 -7.35 -2.70 -3.26
C PHE A 18 -8.33 -2.23 -4.33
N GLY A 19 -9.43 -1.57 -3.94
CA GLY A 19 -10.39 -0.97 -4.86
C GLY A 19 -9.79 0.10 -5.78
N LEU A 20 -8.80 0.85 -5.31
CA LEU A 20 -8.04 1.79 -6.14
C LEU A 20 -7.32 1.05 -7.27
N ALA A 21 -6.60 -0.03 -6.95
CA ALA A 21 -5.92 -0.84 -7.97
C ALA A 21 -6.89 -1.53 -8.93
N THR A 22 -8.08 -1.92 -8.46
CA THR A 22 -9.14 -2.44 -9.32
C THR A 22 -9.57 -1.38 -10.34
N ARG A 23 -9.78 -0.14 -9.92
CA ARG A 23 -10.20 0.96 -10.80
C ARG A 23 -9.12 1.38 -11.79
N LEU A 24 -7.87 1.44 -11.36
CA LEU A 24 -6.75 1.92 -12.18
C LEU A 24 -6.21 0.86 -13.12
N TYR A 25 -6.12 -0.37 -12.67
CA TYR A 25 -5.37 -1.44 -13.34
C TYR A 25 -6.20 -2.71 -13.60
N GLY A 26 -7.46 -2.74 -13.19
CA GLY A 26 -8.30 -3.94 -13.34
C GLY A 26 -7.87 -5.13 -12.50
N LEU A 27 -7.20 -4.90 -11.36
CA LEU A 27 -6.74 -5.95 -10.47
C LEU A 27 -7.80 -6.32 -9.43
N HIS A 28 -7.99 -7.62 -9.23
CA HIS A 28 -8.91 -8.17 -8.24
C HIS A 28 -8.13 -8.95 -7.18
N PHE A 29 -8.43 -8.72 -5.91
CA PHE A 29 -7.73 -9.30 -4.77
C PHE A 29 -8.67 -10.23 -4.01
N THR A 30 -8.41 -11.53 -4.05
CA THR A 30 -9.22 -12.55 -3.40
C THR A 30 -8.43 -13.22 -2.29
N LYS A 31 -8.90 -13.09 -1.04
CA LYS A 31 -8.26 -13.77 0.11
C LYS A 31 -8.28 -15.28 -0.11
N ASN A 32 -7.10 -15.90 -0.06
CA ASN A 32 -6.94 -17.33 -0.27
C ASN A 32 -6.25 -17.98 0.93
N PRO A 33 -7.01 -18.57 1.89
CA PRO A 33 -6.46 -19.20 3.08
C PRO A 33 -5.70 -20.51 2.81
N LYS A 34 -5.70 -21.01 1.57
CA LYS A 34 -4.94 -22.20 1.16
C LYS A 34 -3.48 -21.89 0.83
N ILE A 35 -3.17 -20.59 0.61
CA ILE A 35 -1.79 -20.16 0.37
C ILE A 35 -1.05 -20.19 1.72
N PRO A 36 0.10 -20.89 1.83
CA PRO A 36 0.88 -20.91 3.05
C PRO A 36 1.36 -19.52 3.45
N VAL A 37 1.25 -19.19 4.73
CA VAL A 37 1.74 -17.94 5.31
C VAL A 37 2.80 -18.23 6.37
N TYR A 38 3.73 -17.31 6.56
CA TYR A 38 4.83 -17.46 7.51
C TYR A 38 4.47 -17.10 8.95
N HIS A 39 3.30 -16.52 9.18
CA HIS A 39 2.77 -16.19 10.52
C HIS A 39 1.24 -16.20 10.49
N PRO A 40 0.54 -16.62 11.56
CA PRO A 40 -0.92 -16.73 11.58
C PRO A 40 -1.70 -15.43 11.33
N GLU A 41 -1.09 -14.28 11.63
CA GLU A 41 -1.69 -12.96 11.39
C GLU A 41 -1.45 -12.42 9.97
N VAL A 42 -0.68 -13.13 9.16
CA VAL A 42 -0.46 -12.75 7.74
C VAL A 42 -1.61 -13.27 6.90
N GLU A 43 -2.12 -12.43 6.03
CA GLU A 43 -3.14 -12.80 5.07
C GLU A 43 -2.54 -12.83 3.66
N ALA A 44 -2.93 -13.83 2.87
CA ALA A 44 -2.54 -13.95 1.48
C ALA A 44 -3.73 -13.72 0.55
N PHE A 45 -3.52 -12.91 -0.46
CA PHE A 45 -4.51 -12.62 -1.50
C PHE A 45 -3.98 -13.04 -2.86
N GLU A 46 -4.76 -13.83 -3.56
CA GLU A 46 -4.55 -14.10 -4.97
C GLU A 46 -5.00 -12.89 -5.79
N VAL A 47 -4.16 -12.48 -6.73
CA VAL A 47 -4.41 -11.32 -7.59
C VAL A 47 -4.69 -11.80 -9.00
N THR A 48 -5.79 -11.36 -9.57
CA THR A 48 -6.20 -11.63 -10.96
C THR A 48 -6.48 -10.33 -11.70
N ASP A 49 -6.44 -10.36 -13.04
CA ASP A 49 -6.91 -9.27 -13.89
C ASP A 49 -8.43 -9.34 -14.15
N ASN A 50 -8.96 -8.43 -14.96
CA ASN A 50 -10.38 -8.38 -15.34
C ASN A 50 -10.86 -9.63 -16.12
N ASP A 51 -9.95 -10.32 -16.80
CA ASP A 51 -10.24 -11.53 -17.55
C ASP A 51 -10.11 -12.81 -16.70
N GLY A 52 -9.74 -12.63 -15.42
CA GLY A 52 -9.52 -13.73 -14.47
C GLY A 52 -8.16 -14.39 -14.60
N ASN A 53 -7.22 -13.83 -15.38
CA ASN A 53 -5.86 -14.37 -15.47
C ASN A 53 -5.10 -14.11 -14.17
N TYR A 54 -4.30 -15.06 -13.75
CA TYR A 54 -3.48 -14.97 -12.56
C TYR A 54 -2.33 -13.97 -12.72
N VAL A 55 -2.28 -12.95 -11.84
CA VAL A 55 -1.26 -11.91 -11.83
C VAL A 55 -0.18 -12.17 -10.79
N GLY A 56 -0.55 -12.68 -9.62
CA GLY A 56 0.41 -12.94 -8.54
C GLY A 56 -0.25 -13.16 -7.18
N VAL A 57 0.56 -13.09 -6.14
CA VAL A 57 0.09 -13.13 -4.74
C VAL A 57 0.62 -11.92 -3.99
N ILE A 58 -0.25 -11.30 -3.18
CA ILE A 58 0.16 -10.30 -2.20
C ILE A 58 -0.11 -10.82 -0.79
N TYR A 59 0.91 -10.71 0.07
CA TYR A 59 0.81 -11.00 1.50
C TYR A 59 0.74 -9.68 2.26
N THR A 60 -0.15 -9.63 3.26
CA THR A 60 -0.31 -8.47 4.14
C THR A 60 0.06 -8.86 5.55
N ASP A 61 1.09 -8.21 6.09
CA ASP A 61 1.61 -8.41 7.44
C ASP A 61 1.54 -7.09 8.20
N PHE A 62 0.40 -6.81 8.84
CA PHE A 62 0.05 -5.45 9.25
C PHE A 62 0.28 -5.14 10.72
N PHE A 63 0.46 -6.13 11.58
CA PHE A 63 0.52 -5.87 13.02
C PHE A 63 1.90 -6.15 13.62
N PRO A 64 2.33 -5.34 14.61
CA PRO A 64 3.58 -5.57 15.31
C PRO A 64 3.53 -6.86 16.13
N ARG A 65 4.68 -7.51 16.32
CA ARG A 65 4.86 -8.68 17.20
C ARG A 65 6.33 -8.80 17.59
N ASP A 66 6.60 -9.66 18.58
CA ASP A 66 7.97 -9.96 18.99
C ASP A 66 8.81 -10.48 17.81
N GLY A 67 10.00 -9.95 17.66
CA GLY A 67 10.92 -10.28 16.57
C GLY A 67 10.62 -9.61 15.23
N LYS A 68 9.50 -8.89 15.08
CA LYS A 68 9.21 -8.10 13.88
C LYS A 68 9.90 -6.73 13.96
N ARG A 69 10.62 -6.40 12.90
CA ARG A 69 11.29 -5.09 12.78
C ARG A 69 10.27 -3.96 12.72
N ALA A 70 10.59 -2.82 13.35
CA ALA A 70 9.77 -1.60 13.25
C ALA A 70 9.88 -0.95 11.86
N GLY A 71 8.91 -0.10 11.53
CA GLY A 71 8.79 0.58 10.23
C GLY A 71 7.85 -0.17 9.29
N ALA A 72 7.95 0.15 8.01
CA ALA A 72 7.19 -0.49 6.94
C ALA A 72 8.11 -0.79 5.77
N TRP A 73 7.77 -1.79 4.98
CA TRP A 73 8.48 -2.12 3.75
C TRP A 73 7.68 -3.08 2.87
N MET A 74 7.97 -3.02 1.59
CA MET A 74 7.60 -4.06 0.63
C MET A 74 8.82 -4.94 0.33
N THR A 75 8.59 -6.23 0.12
CA THR A 75 9.61 -7.14 -0.43
C THR A 75 8.97 -8.19 -1.33
N GLU A 76 9.77 -8.76 -2.22
CA GLU A 76 9.37 -9.87 -3.08
C GLU A 76 9.93 -11.18 -2.53
N PHE A 77 9.06 -12.15 -2.25
CA PHE A 77 9.50 -13.54 -2.03
C PHE A 77 9.91 -14.19 -3.35
N LYS A 78 9.30 -13.72 -4.43
CA LYS A 78 9.54 -14.16 -5.78
C LYS A 78 9.19 -13.02 -6.73
N GLY A 79 10.13 -12.61 -7.58
CA GLY A 79 9.87 -11.67 -8.67
C GLY A 79 9.14 -12.33 -9.85
N GLN A 80 8.81 -11.54 -10.86
CA GLN A 80 8.27 -12.02 -12.13
C GLN A 80 9.43 -12.26 -13.12
N TRP A 81 9.35 -13.30 -13.94
CA TRP A 81 10.23 -13.51 -15.09
C TRP A 81 9.59 -14.44 -16.10
N LYS A 82 10.16 -14.54 -17.31
CA LYS A 82 9.76 -15.54 -18.31
C LYS A 82 10.74 -16.72 -18.30
N GLU A 83 10.20 -17.93 -18.12
CA GLU A 83 10.97 -19.17 -18.21
C GLU A 83 11.40 -19.43 -19.67
N GLU A 84 12.41 -20.30 -19.90
CA GLU A 84 12.91 -20.64 -21.22
C GLU A 84 11.81 -21.20 -22.16
N ASN A 85 10.83 -21.89 -21.60
CA ASN A 85 9.66 -22.40 -22.31
C ASN A 85 8.59 -21.35 -22.63
N GLY A 86 8.84 -20.07 -22.27
CA GLY A 86 7.93 -18.95 -22.45
C GLY A 86 6.85 -18.80 -21.38
N LYS A 87 6.84 -19.68 -20.37
CA LYS A 87 5.90 -19.56 -19.24
C LYS A 87 6.23 -18.34 -18.40
N ASP A 88 5.20 -17.56 -18.06
CA ASP A 88 5.33 -16.41 -17.18
C ASP A 88 5.28 -16.86 -15.71
N SER A 89 6.39 -16.68 -15.01
CA SER A 89 6.50 -16.94 -13.57
C SER A 89 6.04 -15.70 -12.82
N ARG A 90 4.82 -15.74 -12.26
CA ARG A 90 4.19 -14.59 -11.62
C ARG A 90 4.71 -14.34 -10.20
N PRO A 91 4.71 -13.05 -9.76
CA PRO A 91 5.35 -12.63 -8.53
C PRO A 91 4.57 -12.97 -7.26
N HIS A 92 5.30 -13.06 -6.15
CA HIS A 92 4.77 -13.12 -4.80
C HIS A 92 5.40 -11.97 -4.01
N VAL A 93 4.60 -10.98 -3.64
CA VAL A 93 5.04 -9.78 -2.93
C VAL A 93 4.44 -9.72 -1.53
N THR A 94 5.10 -9.05 -0.60
CA THR A 94 4.57 -8.81 0.75
C THR A 94 4.68 -7.34 1.11
N ILE A 95 3.64 -6.83 1.78
CA ILE A 95 3.64 -5.54 2.46
C ILE A 95 3.69 -5.80 3.95
N VAL A 96 4.71 -5.26 4.61
CA VAL A 96 4.91 -5.38 6.06
C VAL A 96 4.72 -4.01 6.69
N MET A 97 3.80 -3.92 7.66
CA MET A 97 3.47 -2.72 8.41
C MET A 97 3.52 -2.99 9.92
N ASN A 98 3.37 -1.96 10.71
CA ASN A 98 3.26 -2.06 12.16
C ASN A 98 2.10 -1.17 12.66
N PHE A 99 0.89 -1.45 12.17
CA PHE A 99 -0.32 -0.70 12.53
C PHE A 99 -0.70 -0.87 14.01
N SER A 100 -1.31 0.16 14.56
CA SER A 100 -1.91 0.09 15.90
C SER A 100 -2.90 -1.07 15.99
N ARG A 101 -2.71 -1.95 16.99
CA ARG A 101 -3.60 -3.09 17.18
C ARG A 101 -5.00 -2.67 17.62
N PRO A 102 -6.03 -3.45 17.30
CA PRO A 102 -7.35 -3.24 17.87
C PRO A 102 -7.30 -3.44 19.41
N THR A 103 -8.22 -2.81 20.11
CA THR A 103 -8.45 -3.00 21.54
C THR A 103 -9.74 -3.80 21.77
N SER A 104 -10.11 -4.05 23.04
CA SER A 104 -11.41 -4.68 23.36
C SER A 104 -12.61 -3.88 22.85
N ASP A 105 -12.46 -2.55 22.77
CA ASP A 105 -13.57 -1.61 22.55
C ASP A 105 -13.52 -0.90 21.19
N THR A 106 -12.37 -0.96 20.52
CA THR A 106 -12.17 -0.29 19.21
C THR A 106 -11.46 -1.19 18.21
N PRO A 107 -11.90 -1.20 16.94
CA PRO A 107 -11.18 -1.88 15.86
C PRO A 107 -9.79 -1.22 15.65
N ALA A 108 -8.96 -1.83 14.83
CA ALA A 108 -7.73 -1.19 14.40
C ALA A 108 -8.06 0.05 13.55
N LEU A 109 -7.64 1.22 14.04
CA LEU A 109 -7.85 2.51 13.39
C LEU A 109 -6.50 3.10 13.01
N LEU A 110 -6.32 3.40 11.75
CA LEU A 110 -5.06 3.95 11.22
C LEU A 110 -4.96 5.46 11.48
N THR A 111 -3.75 5.95 11.68
CA THR A 111 -3.45 7.36 11.53
C THR A 111 -3.41 7.74 10.05
N TYR A 112 -3.39 9.02 9.74
CA TYR A 112 -3.18 9.47 8.37
C TYR A 112 -1.83 9.04 7.82
N ASP A 113 -0.77 9.14 8.62
CA ASP A 113 0.59 8.73 8.23
C ASP A 113 0.69 7.20 8.01
N GLU A 114 -0.02 6.38 8.82
CA GLU A 114 -0.09 4.93 8.59
C GLU A 114 -0.81 4.60 7.27
N LEU A 115 -1.85 5.34 6.93
CA LEU A 115 -2.56 5.18 5.65
C LEU A 115 -1.70 5.63 4.46
N GLU A 116 -0.98 6.76 4.59
CA GLU A 116 -0.03 7.24 3.57
C GLU A 116 1.07 6.19 3.34
N THR A 117 1.68 5.68 4.41
CA THR A 117 2.68 4.61 4.34
C THR A 117 2.11 3.35 3.69
N PHE A 118 0.85 2.99 3.96
CA PHE A 118 0.22 1.84 3.30
C PHE A 118 0.08 2.03 1.80
N LEU A 119 -0.34 3.21 1.35
CA LEU A 119 -0.40 3.53 -0.09
C LEU A 119 0.98 3.52 -0.74
N HIS A 120 2.01 4.02 -0.03
CA HIS A 120 3.39 3.97 -0.46
C HIS A 120 3.85 2.53 -0.70
N GLU A 121 3.77 1.67 0.31
CA GLU A 121 4.19 0.26 0.19
C GLU A 121 3.34 -0.51 -0.82
N PHE A 122 2.06 -0.16 -0.95
CA PHE A 122 1.21 -0.73 -1.98
C PHE A 122 1.62 -0.30 -3.39
N GLY A 123 2.15 0.92 -3.57
CA GLY A 123 2.74 1.37 -4.82
C GLY A 123 3.94 0.50 -5.23
N HIS A 124 4.82 0.17 -4.29
CA HIS A 124 5.90 -0.81 -4.53
C HIS A 124 5.35 -2.21 -4.86
N ALA A 125 4.32 -2.66 -4.14
CA ALA A 125 3.70 -3.96 -4.40
C ALA A 125 3.08 -4.03 -5.81
N LEU A 126 2.43 -2.96 -6.27
CA LEU A 126 1.92 -2.85 -7.63
C LEU A 126 3.05 -2.90 -8.67
N HIS A 127 4.17 -2.24 -8.41
CA HIS A 127 5.35 -2.30 -9.26
C HIS A 127 5.86 -3.74 -9.41
N GLY A 128 5.89 -4.52 -8.33
CA GLY A 128 6.23 -5.95 -8.37
C GLY A 128 5.18 -6.80 -9.09
N LEU A 129 3.89 -6.63 -8.73
CA LEU A 129 2.78 -7.42 -9.28
C LEU A 129 2.59 -7.22 -10.79
N LEU A 130 2.75 -5.99 -11.28
CA LEU A 130 2.54 -5.62 -12.69
C LEU A 130 3.80 -5.79 -13.56
N SER A 131 4.89 -6.33 -13.02
CA SER A 131 6.09 -6.62 -13.82
C SER A 131 5.78 -7.55 -14.96
N ASP A 132 6.33 -7.24 -16.15
CA ASP A 132 6.30 -8.07 -17.36
C ASP A 132 7.67 -7.96 -18.04
N VAL A 133 8.65 -8.63 -17.47
CA VAL A 133 10.04 -8.65 -17.92
C VAL A 133 10.49 -10.07 -18.25
N THR A 134 11.52 -10.18 -19.10
CA THR A 134 12.10 -11.48 -19.44
C THR A 134 13.01 -11.99 -18.33
N TYR A 135 13.81 -11.12 -17.71
CA TYR A 135 14.83 -11.50 -16.75
C TYR A 135 14.43 -11.13 -15.32
N ALA A 136 14.51 -12.08 -14.40
CA ALA A 136 14.18 -11.88 -12.98
C ALA A 136 14.95 -10.71 -12.32
N SER A 137 16.19 -10.48 -12.73
CA SER A 137 17.03 -9.38 -12.20
C SER A 137 16.52 -7.97 -12.57
N LEU A 138 15.58 -7.87 -13.48
CA LEU A 138 14.95 -6.60 -13.92
C LEU A 138 13.50 -6.46 -13.43
N SER A 139 13.04 -7.40 -12.60
CA SER A 139 11.65 -7.44 -12.14
C SER A 139 11.39 -6.42 -11.01
N GLY A 140 10.23 -5.84 -11.03
CA GLY A 140 9.67 -5.03 -9.95
C GLY A 140 10.59 -3.91 -9.50
N THR A 141 10.92 -3.91 -8.22
CA THR A 141 11.74 -2.87 -7.58
C THR A 141 13.25 -2.99 -7.87
N ASN A 142 13.68 -3.96 -8.71
CA ASN A 142 15.06 -4.07 -9.19
C ASN A 142 15.36 -3.03 -10.29
N VAL A 143 15.24 -1.77 -9.96
CA VAL A 143 15.46 -0.60 -10.82
C VAL A 143 16.48 0.34 -10.17
N TYR A 144 16.94 1.36 -10.91
CA TYR A 144 17.81 2.37 -10.34
C TYR A 144 17.13 3.13 -9.19
N ARG A 145 17.92 3.58 -8.21
CA ARG A 145 17.40 4.20 -6.97
C ARG A 145 16.61 5.48 -7.21
N ASP A 146 16.94 6.21 -8.26
CA ASP A 146 16.23 7.43 -8.67
C ASP A 146 14.83 7.18 -9.22
N PHE A 147 14.50 5.93 -9.57
CA PHE A 147 13.18 5.55 -10.10
C PHE A 147 12.34 4.76 -9.10
N VAL A 148 12.95 4.03 -8.16
CA VAL A 148 12.27 3.03 -7.33
C VAL A 148 11.10 3.61 -6.53
N GLU A 149 11.19 4.87 -6.08
CA GLU A 149 10.16 5.54 -5.29
C GLU A 149 9.08 6.23 -6.15
N LEU A 150 9.21 6.23 -7.48
CA LEU A 150 8.21 6.89 -8.33
C LEU A 150 6.82 6.25 -8.21
N PRO A 151 6.64 4.92 -8.28
CA PRO A 151 5.32 4.31 -8.13
C PRO A 151 4.76 4.46 -6.71
N SER A 152 5.60 4.35 -5.68
CA SER A 152 5.18 4.47 -4.28
C SER A 152 4.73 5.89 -3.94
N GLN A 153 5.55 6.91 -4.21
CA GLN A 153 5.24 8.30 -3.94
C GLN A 153 4.10 8.83 -4.83
N PHE A 154 3.99 8.35 -6.07
CA PHE A 154 2.85 8.70 -6.92
C PHE A 154 1.54 8.22 -6.29
N ASN A 155 1.54 7.02 -5.71
CA ASN A 155 0.35 6.42 -5.12
C ASN A 155 -0.15 7.17 -3.88
N GLU A 156 0.73 7.83 -3.11
CA GLU A 156 0.39 8.68 -1.97
C GLU A 156 -0.56 9.84 -2.35
N ASN A 157 -0.47 10.35 -3.57
CA ASN A 157 -1.29 11.49 -4.02
C ASN A 157 -2.79 11.22 -3.95
N TYR A 158 -3.22 9.95 -4.06
CA TYR A 158 -4.64 9.60 -3.96
C TYR A 158 -5.25 9.90 -2.59
N LEU A 159 -4.43 10.04 -1.52
CA LEU A 159 -4.92 10.44 -0.20
C LEU A 159 -5.55 11.84 -0.16
N SER A 160 -5.18 12.70 -1.08
CA SER A 160 -5.77 14.03 -1.22
C SER A 160 -7.04 14.04 -2.06
N GLU A 161 -7.37 12.91 -2.71
CA GLU A 161 -8.52 12.83 -3.62
C GLU A 161 -9.78 12.40 -2.89
N LYS A 162 -10.76 13.31 -2.86
CA LYS A 162 -12.03 13.07 -2.17
C LYS A 162 -12.74 11.82 -2.69
N GLU A 163 -12.70 11.59 -4.00
CA GLU A 163 -13.35 10.44 -4.62
C GLU A 163 -12.77 9.11 -4.11
N PHE A 164 -11.46 9.06 -3.88
CA PHE A 164 -10.82 7.90 -3.28
C PHE A 164 -11.23 7.73 -1.82
N LEU A 165 -11.13 8.79 -1.01
CA LEU A 165 -11.51 8.75 0.40
C LEU A 165 -12.98 8.37 0.58
N ASP A 166 -13.89 8.90 -0.24
CA ASP A 166 -15.32 8.58 -0.20
C ASP A 166 -15.64 7.10 -0.48
N SER A 167 -14.70 6.36 -1.07
CA SER A 167 -14.88 4.94 -1.37
C SER A 167 -14.75 4.03 -0.15
N PHE A 168 -14.04 4.49 0.91
CA PHE A 168 -13.79 3.65 2.09
C PHE A 168 -13.75 4.41 3.43
N ALA A 169 -13.43 5.71 3.44
CA ALA A 169 -13.23 6.50 4.64
C ALA A 169 -14.58 6.84 5.29
N VAL A 170 -15.11 5.88 6.03
CA VAL A 170 -16.36 6.00 6.78
C VAL A 170 -16.11 5.84 8.27
N HIS A 171 -16.81 6.62 9.07
CA HIS A 171 -16.67 6.56 10.52
C HIS A 171 -17.11 5.19 11.06
N TYR A 172 -16.23 4.49 11.77
CA TYR A 172 -16.39 3.09 12.17
C TYR A 172 -17.63 2.80 13.03
N LYS A 173 -18.21 3.81 13.73
CA LYS A 173 -19.42 3.67 14.52
C LYS A 173 -20.68 4.11 13.76
N THR A 174 -20.62 5.25 13.04
CA THR A 174 -21.80 5.86 12.45
C THR A 174 -21.98 5.51 10.98
N GLY A 175 -20.90 5.08 10.29
CA GLY A 175 -20.93 4.82 8.85
C GLY A 175 -20.93 6.09 7.99
N GLU A 176 -20.86 7.28 8.60
CA GLU A 176 -20.79 8.55 7.88
C GLU A 176 -19.44 8.72 7.18
N LYS A 177 -19.48 9.25 5.96
CA LYS A 177 -18.27 9.54 5.20
C LYS A 177 -17.45 10.65 5.88
N ILE A 178 -16.15 10.62 5.63
CA ILE A 178 -15.25 11.68 6.09
C ILE A 178 -15.74 13.06 5.61
N PRO A 179 -15.89 14.05 6.51
CA PRO A 179 -16.33 15.39 6.14
C PRO A 179 -15.36 16.09 5.17
N VAL A 180 -15.92 16.84 4.21
CA VAL A 180 -15.12 17.60 3.22
C VAL A 180 -14.15 18.57 3.91
N GLU A 181 -14.59 19.19 4.99
CA GLU A 181 -13.75 20.12 5.77
C GLU A 181 -12.49 19.45 6.34
N LEU A 182 -12.55 18.18 6.69
CA LEU A 182 -11.38 17.42 7.13
C LEU A 182 -10.44 17.12 5.96
N VAL A 183 -10.97 16.76 4.79
CA VAL A 183 -10.18 16.54 3.58
C VAL A 183 -9.44 17.82 3.17
N GLU A 184 -10.13 18.98 3.20
CA GLU A 184 -9.52 20.26 2.92
C GLU A 184 -8.42 20.64 3.94
N LYS A 185 -8.61 20.28 5.21
CA LYS A 185 -7.54 20.47 6.23
C LYS A 185 -6.33 19.59 5.96
N ILE A 186 -6.52 18.36 5.50
CA ILE A 186 -5.42 17.47 5.08
C ILE A 186 -4.63 18.15 3.96
N LYS A 187 -5.30 18.59 2.88
CA LYS A 187 -4.67 19.28 1.74
C LYS A 187 -3.88 20.53 2.16
N LYS A 188 -4.42 21.32 3.07
CA LYS A 188 -3.72 22.51 3.60
C LYS A 188 -2.53 22.14 4.48
N SER A 189 -2.65 21.09 5.29
CA SER A 189 -1.59 20.61 6.16
C SER A 189 -0.38 20.12 5.38
N SER A 190 -0.59 19.40 4.26
CA SER A 190 0.51 18.90 3.41
C SER A 190 1.36 20.01 2.78
N GLN A 191 0.78 21.21 2.63
CA GLN A 191 1.50 22.39 2.12
C GLN A 191 2.25 23.17 3.20
N TYR A 192 1.99 22.88 4.48
CA TYR A 192 2.65 23.58 5.59
C TYR A 192 4.13 23.25 5.63
N LEU A 193 4.96 24.29 5.61
CA LEU A 193 6.43 24.16 5.54
C LEU A 193 6.97 23.37 4.33
N ALA A 194 6.20 23.20 3.24
CA ALA A 194 6.66 22.51 2.04
C ALA A 194 7.94 23.11 1.46
N ALA A 195 8.07 24.44 1.44
CA ALA A 195 9.30 25.10 0.99
C ALA A 195 10.50 24.79 1.90
N TYR A 196 10.31 24.73 3.22
CA TYR A 196 11.37 24.32 4.15
C TYR A 196 11.82 22.88 3.88
N SER A 197 10.90 21.95 3.71
CA SER A 197 11.21 20.56 3.40
C SER A 197 11.95 20.42 2.08
N CYS A 198 11.55 21.17 1.06
CA CYS A 198 12.22 21.21 -0.24
C CYS A 198 13.67 21.74 -0.11
N VAL A 199 13.88 22.86 0.57
CA VAL A 199 15.22 23.42 0.79
C VAL A 199 16.09 22.46 1.59
N ARG A 200 15.54 21.82 2.62
CA ARG A 200 16.26 20.79 3.41
C ARG A 200 16.74 19.64 2.51
N GLN A 201 15.86 19.13 1.63
CA GLN A 201 16.23 18.05 0.71
C GLN A 201 17.31 18.49 -0.29
N LEU A 202 17.20 19.70 -0.85
CA LEU A 202 18.22 20.27 -1.72
C LEU A 202 19.58 20.44 -1.01
N THR A 203 19.57 20.74 0.30
CA THR A 203 20.78 20.84 1.09
C THR A 203 21.51 19.49 1.18
N PHE A 204 20.78 18.40 1.33
CA PHE A 204 21.40 17.07 1.31
C PHE A 204 21.98 16.75 -0.07
N GLY A 205 21.23 16.98 -1.15
CA GLY A 205 21.72 16.74 -2.51
C GLY A 205 22.94 17.62 -2.91
N ASN A 206 23.13 18.78 -2.26
CA ASN A 206 24.30 19.62 -2.50
C ASN A 206 25.53 19.19 -1.68
N LEU A 207 25.35 18.38 -0.64
CA LEU A 207 26.43 17.83 0.18
C LEU A 207 27.03 16.55 -0.43
N ASP A 208 26.23 15.75 -1.14
CA ASP A 208 26.66 14.56 -1.86
C ASP A 208 27.36 14.91 -3.18
#